data_f70ca98e65a978a3577cba8e1ddfdd97
#
_entry.id   f70ca98e65a978a3577cba8e1ddfdd97
#
_cell.length_a   1.000
_cell.length_b   1.000
_cell.length_c   1.000
_cell.angle_alpha   90.00
_cell.angle_beta   90.00
_cell.angle_gamma   90.00
#
_symmetry.space_group_name_H-M   'P 1'
#
loop_
_entity.id
_entity.type
_entity.pdbx_description
1 polymer ?
#
loop_
_entity_poly.entity_id
_entity_poly.type
_entity_poly.pdbx_seq_one_letter_code
_entity_poly.pdbx_strand_id
1 'polypeptide(L)'
;MERFNYNIKKYDFANEIKKLYNISNLDNIHSEWDKAISYDVLDDVKTDQRTVYHKHFYDNVNTTNWYSLYEKFISEVVVKIVGEPIYFQKIPTFRVHQPKNLAVAAYHKDSDYSHSIYEMNFFLPLTKAFGNNTVWVESEIGKEDYLPMEADYGELWYWNGATLKHGNKLNDTGKARVSVDFRIIPVAKYVDEGKQSITNRTKMVLGEYWKAC
;
A
#
# COMPACT_ATOMS: atom_id res chain seq x y z
N MET A 1 9.63 -2.17 13.46
CA MET A 1 8.44 -1.47 12.92
C MET A 1 8.32 -0.12 13.61
N GLU A 2 8.13 0.95 12.86
CA GLU A 2 8.03 2.31 13.39
C GLU A 2 6.85 3.03 12.77
N ARG A 3 6.21 3.92 13.53
CA ARG A 3 5.06 4.71 13.09
C ARG A 3 5.39 6.19 13.13
N PHE A 4 5.06 6.90 12.06
CA PHE A 4 5.35 8.32 11.88
C PHE A 4 4.06 9.09 11.56
N ASN A 5 4.07 10.39 11.85
CA ASN A 5 3.00 11.30 11.48
C ASN A 5 3.42 12.19 10.31
N TYR A 6 2.46 12.57 9.47
CA TYR A 6 2.68 13.53 8.40
C TYR A 6 1.57 14.58 8.32
N ASN A 7 1.84 15.69 7.66
CA ASN A 7 0.90 16.80 7.55
C ASN A 7 -0.16 16.53 6.46
N ILE A 8 -1.36 16.12 6.86
CA ILE A 8 -2.48 15.80 5.95
C ILE A 8 -3.00 17.03 5.18
N LYS A 9 -2.80 18.26 5.69
CA LYS A 9 -3.17 19.47 4.95
C LYS A 9 -2.21 19.73 3.78
N LYS A 10 -0.97 19.30 3.91
CA LYS A 10 0.05 19.40 2.84
C LYS A 10 -0.01 18.22 1.88
N TYR A 11 -0.33 17.03 2.38
CA TYR A 11 -0.38 15.78 1.63
C TYR A 11 -1.75 15.13 1.77
N ASP A 12 -2.77 15.77 1.16
CA ASP A 12 -4.17 15.33 1.26
C ASP A 12 -4.51 14.26 0.22
N PHE A 13 -3.87 13.10 0.40
CA PHE A 13 -4.07 11.93 -0.45
C PHE A 13 -5.52 11.44 -0.45
N ALA A 14 -6.19 11.47 0.69
CA ALA A 14 -7.57 11.02 0.79
C ALA A 14 -8.51 11.85 -0.07
N ASN A 15 -8.28 13.16 -0.15
CA ASN A 15 -9.10 14.03 -0.97
C ASN A 15 -8.91 13.78 -2.48
N GLU A 16 -7.69 13.48 -2.92
CA GLU A 16 -7.45 13.10 -4.32
C GLU A 16 -8.18 11.80 -4.69
N ILE A 17 -8.23 10.83 -3.78
CA ILE A 17 -8.99 9.59 -4.00
C ILE A 17 -10.50 9.85 -3.94
N LYS A 18 -11.00 10.65 -3.00
CA LYS A 18 -12.42 11.04 -2.96
C LYS A 18 -12.88 11.69 -4.27
N LYS A 19 -12.08 12.60 -4.82
CA LYS A 19 -12.35 13.22 -6.13
C LYS A 19 -12.37 12.18 -7.25
N LEU A 20 -11.38 11.28 -7.29
CA LEU A 20 -11.26 10.26 -8.32
C LEU A 20 -12.48 9.34 -8.39
N TYR A 21 -13.03 8.97 -7.22
CA TYR A 21 -14.21 8.10 -7.11
C TYR A 21 -15.53 8.88 -7.04
N ASN A 22 -15.48 10.20 -6.95
CA ASN A 22 -16.64 11.07 -6.74
C ASN A 22 -17.49 10.62 -5.54
N ILE A 23 -16.84 10.41 -4.38
CA ILE A 23 -17.45 9.99 -3.12
C ILE A 23 -17.06 10.92 -1.99
N SER A 24 -17.85 10.92 -0.92
CA SER A 24 -17.62 11.77 0.24
C SER A 24 -16.79 11.07 1.33
N ASN A 25 -16.95 9.75 1.47
CA ASN A 25 -16.34 8.98 2.55
C ASN A 25 -15.67 7.70 2.03
N LEU A 26 -14.34 7.64 2.16
CA LEU A 26 -13.55 6.48 1.73
C LEU A 26 -13.82 5.22 2.57
N ASP A 27 -14.21 5.34 3.86
CA ASP A 27 -14.56 4.17 4.68
C ASP A 27 -15.78 3.41 4.14
N ASN A 28 -16.58 4.10 3.33
CA ASN A 28 -17.79 3.57 2.73
C ASN A 28 -17.67 3.41 1.19
N ILE A 29 -16.48 3.44 0.63
CA ILE A 29 -16.26 3.32 -0.83
C ILE A 29 -17.01 2.14 -1.44
N HIS A 30 -17.12 1.02 -0.70
CA HIS A 30 -17.83 -0.19 -1.11
C HIS A 30 -19.35 -0.02 -1.26
N SER A 31 -19.93 1.03 -0.69
CA SER A 31 -21.36 1.32 -0.76
C SER A 31 -21.69 2.67 -1.42
N GLU A 32 -20.74 3.60 -1.46
CA GLU A 32 -20.94 4.93 -2.08
C GLU A 32 -20.58 4.94 -3.57
N TRP A 33 -19.72 4.03 -4.03
CA TRP A 33 -19.32 4.00 -5.42
C TRP A 33 -20.13 3.00 -6.24
N ASP A 34 -21.16 3.48 -6.95
CA ASP A 34 -22.15 2.68 -7.69
C ASP A 34 -21.57 1.68 -8.71
N LYS A 35 -20.41 2.00 -9.29
CA LYS A 35 -19.77 1.15 -10.31
C LYS A 35 -19.16 -0.13 -9.73
N ALA A 36 -19.08 -0.24 -8.41
CA ALA A 36 -18.56 -1.42 -7.73
C ALA A 36 -19.58 -2.58 -7.70
N ILE A 37 -20.84 -2.32 -7.95
CA ILE A 37 -21.95 -3.25 -7.71
C ILE A 37 -21.93 -4.49 -8.63
N SER A 38 -21.24 -4.44 -9.77
CA SER A 38 -21.22 -5.54 -10.75
C SER A 38 -20.12 -6.58 -10.51
N TYR A 39 -19.43 -6.54 -9.39
CA TYR A 39 -18.30 -7.40 -9.11
C TYR A 39 -18.59 -8.32 -7.94
N ASP A 40 -18.52 -9.59 -8.22
CA ASP A 40 -18.39 -10.66 -7.23
C ASP A 40 -16.94 -10.70 -6.71
N VAL A 41 -16.54 -9.59 -6.09
CA VAL A 41 -15.18 -9.37 -5.55
C VAL A 41 -14.94 -10.27 -4.33
N LEU A 42 -16.02 -10.83 -3.77
CA LEU A 42 -15.98 -11.54 -2.51
C LEU A 42 -15.48 -12.97 -2.64
N ASP A 43 -15.53 -13.57 -3.83
CA ASP A 43 -15.17 -14.96 -4.03
C ASP A 43 -13.70 -15.19 -4.41
N ASP A 44 -12.97 -14.17 -4.83
CA ASP A 44 -11.56 -14.31 -5.19
C ASP A 44 -10.62 -13.59 -4.21
N VAL A 45 -10.25 -14.28 -3.15
CA VAL A 45 -9.27 -13.84 -2.15
C VAL A 45 -7.90 -13.46 -2.72
N LYS A 46 -7.61 -13.86 -3.95
CA LYS A 46 -6.34 -13.56 -4.62
C LYS A 46 -6.37 -12.24 -5.39
N THR A 47 -7.49 -11.53 -5.42
CA THR A 47 -7.70 -10.38 -6.30
C THR A 47 -7.95 -9.05 -5.61
N ASP A 48 -7.52 -8.86 -4.36
CA ASP A 48 -7.65 -7.55 -3.70
C ASP A 48 -6.93 -6.41 -4.44
N GLN A 49 -6.07 -6.75 -5.41
CA GLN A 49 -5.36 -5.83 -6.29
C GLN A 49 -5.93 -5.77 -7.72
N ARG A 50 -6.96 -6.55 -8.04
CA ARG A 50 -7.54 -6.69 -9.39
C ARG A 50 -9.04 -6.42 -9.41
N THR A 51 -9.54 -5.70 -8.44
CA THR A 51 -10.95 -5.32 -8.36
C THR A 51 -11.26 -4.12 -9.25
N VAL A 52 -12.54 -3.78 -9.42
CA VAL A 52 -12.96 -2.57 -10.14
C VAL A 52 -12.36 -1.30 -9.54
N TYR A 53 -12.14 -1.26 -8.22
CA TYR A 53 -11.48 -0.12 -7.57
C TYR A 53 -10.07 0.06 -8.10
N HIS A 54 -9.29 -1.01 -8.18
CA HIS A 54 -7.91 -0.96 -8.68
C HIS A 54 -7.88 -0.58 -10.15
N LYS A 55 -8.75 -1.20 -10.97
CA LYS A 55 -8.86 -0.83 -12.38
C LYS A 55 -9.19 0.66 -12.54
N HIS A 56 -10.19 1.15 -11.84
CA HIS A 56 -10.58 2.56 -11.91
C HIS A 56 -9.43 3.48 -11.46
N PHE A 57 -8.75 3.14 -10.36
CA PHE A 57 -7.60 3.91 -9.87
C PHE A 57 -6.51 4.01 -10.95
N TYR A 58 -5.99 2.88 -11.43
CA TYR A 58 -4.87 2.89 -12.37
C TYR A 58 -5.21 3.44 -13.75
N ASP A 59 -6.45 3.31 -14.20
CA ASP A 59 -6.91 3.89 -15.47
C ASP A 59 -7.04 5.42 -15.41
N ASN A 60 -7.34 5.98 -14.24
CA ASN A 60 -7.75 7.40 -14.13
C ASN A 60 -6.84 8.25 -13.21
N VAL A 61 -5.99 7.68 -12.39
CA VAL A 61 -5.17 8.42 -11.41
C VAL A 61 -4.28 9.49 -12.06
N ASN A 62 -3.86 9.29 -13.31
CA ASN A 62 -3.08 10.26 -14.06
C ASN A 62 -3.86 11.56 -14.41
N THR A 63 -5.18 11.57 -14.24
CA THR A 63 -6.00 12.78 -14.40
C THR A 63 -6.05 13.64 -13.14
N THR A 64 -5.42 13.19 -12.08
CA THR A 64 -5.36 13.84 -10.75
C THR A 64 -3.94 14.32 -10.45
N ASN A 65 -3.77 14.99 -9.32
CA ASN A 65 -2.46 15.39 -8.81
C ASN A 65 -1.78 14.29 -7.97
N TRP A 66 -2.33 13.08 -7.95
CA TRP A 66 -1.87 12.00 -7.08
C TRP A 66 -0.37 11.72 -7.17
N TYR A 67 0.15 11.45 -8.38
CA TYR A 67 1.57 11.10 -8.52
C TYR A 67 2.50 12.26 -8.17
N SER A 68 2.14 13.48 -8.53
CA SER A 68 2.92 14.67 -8.13
C SER A 68 2.95 14.83 -6.61
N LEU A 69 1.81 14.59 -5.94
CA LEU A 69 1.71 14.61 -4.48
C LEU A 69 2.52 13.47 -3.84
N TYR A 70 2.47 12.28 -4.44
CA TYR A 70 3.23 11.12 -3.99
C TYR A 70 4.74 11.36 -4.08
N GLU A 71 5.26 11.81 -5.22
CA GLU A 71 6.67 12.10 -5.40
C GLU A 71 7.17 13.19 -4.44
N LYS A 72 6.36 14.23 -4.24
CA LYS A 72 6.65 15.27 -3.26
C LYS A 72 6.69 14.70 -1.83
N PHE A 73 5.76 13.80 -1.49
CA PHE A 73 5.75 13.12 -0.19
C PHE A 73 7.00 12.26 0.01
N ILE A 74 7.41 11.50 -1.02
CA ILE A 74 8.65 10.72 -0.97
C ILE A 74 9.84 11.62 -0.68
N SER A 75 10.03 12.70 -1.45
CA SER A 75 11.22 13.57 -1.33
C SER A 75 11.26 14.38 -0.03
N GLU A 76 10.11 14.80 0.47
CA GLU A 76 10.06 15.71 1.63
C GLU A 76 9.85 15.01 2.98
N VAL A 77 9.26 13.80 2.97
CA VAL A 77 8.91 13.04 4.19
C VAL A 77 9.70 11.74 4.26
N VAL A 78 9.54 10.86 3.25
CA VAL A 78 10.11 9.51 3.30
C VAL A 78 11.64 9.52 3.35
N VAL A 79 12.30 10.34 2.53
CA VAL A 79 13.77 10.49 2.55
C VAL A 79 14.27 10.91 3.92
N LYS A 80 13.53 11.77 4.64
CA LYS A 80 13.91 12.21 5.99
C LYS A 80 13.74 11.10 7.03
N ILE A 81 12.71 10.26 6.87
CA ILE A 81 12.50 9.11 7.75
C ILE A 81 13.63 8.09 7.57
N VAL A 82 14.01 7.82 6.32
CA VAL A 82 15.05 6.84 6.00
C VAL A 82 16.46 7.37 6.32
N GLY A 83 16.69 8.66 6.11
CA GLY A 83 17.97 9.34 6.45
C GLY A 83 19.10 9.11 5.46
N GLU A 84 18.85 8.49 4.32
CA GLU A 84 19.84 8.23 3.26
C GLU A 84 19.20 8.29 1.86
N PRO A 85 19.99 8.41 0.77
CA PRO A 85 19.47 8.38 -0.58
C PRO A 85 18.76 7.05 -0.90
N ILE A 86 17.59 7.14 -1.53
CA ILE A 86 16.72 5.99 -1.84
C ILE A 86 16.31 5.94 -3.30
N TYR A 87 16.03 4.74 -3.77
CA TYR A 87 15.09 4.51 -4.86
C TYR A 87 13.73 4.12 -4.27
N PHE A 88 12.66 4.54 -4.90
CA PHE A 88 11.31 4.27 -4.43
C PHE A 88 10.45 3.66 -5.53
N GLN A 89 9.45 2.89 -5.16
CA GLN A 89 8.49 2.29 -6.07
C GLN A 89 7.74 3.39 -6.84
N LYS A 90 7.92 3.42 -8.17
CA LYS A 90 7.39 4.47 -9.05
C LYS A 90 5.87 4.55 -9.03
N ILE A 91 5.23 3.38 -9.05
CA ILE A 91 3.77 3.24 -8.98
C ILE A 91 3.45 2.48 -7.70
N PRO A 92 2.96 3.16 -6.65
CA PRO A 92 2.62 2.51 -5.41
C PRO A 92 1.42 1.56 -5.58
N THR A 93 1.29 0.60 -4.69
CA THR A 93 0.18 -0.35 -4.70
C THR A 93 -1.02 0.27 -3.99
N PHE A 94 -2.06 0.57 -4.74
CA PHE A 94 -3.35 1.00 -4.19
C PHE A 94 -4.12 -0.20 -3.65
N ARG A 95 -4.78 -0.05 -2.51
CA ARG A 95 -5.53 -1.12 -1.84
C ARG A 95 -6.90 -0.67 -1.36
N VAL A 96 -7.89 -1.51 -1.57
CA VAL A 96 -9.23 -1.38 -0.99
C VAL A 96 -9.61 -2.70 -0.33
N HIS A 97 -9.45 -2.76 1.00
CA HIS A 97 -9.86 -3.90 1.80
C HIS A 97 -11.30 -3.72 2.27
N GLN A 98 -12.24 -4.26 1.52
CA GLN A 98 -13.67 -4.12 1.77
C GLN A 98 -14.13 -4.95 2.98
N PRO A 99 -15.26 -4.58 3.62
CA PRO A 99 -15.92 -5.48 4.58
C PRO A 99 -16.21 -6.85 3.98
N LYS A 100 -16.04 -7.89 4.79
CA LYS A 100 -16.23 -9.31 4.42
C LYS A 100 -15.26 -9.83 3.36
N ASN A 101 -14.17 -9.11 3.08
CA ASN A 101 -13.10 -9.55 2.18
C ASN A 101 -11.85 -9.94 2.99
N LEU A 102 -11.08 -10.90 2.46
CA LEU A 102 -9.83 -11.36 3.08
C LEU A 102 -8.61 -10.58 2.59
N ALA A 103 -8.75 -9.79 1.53
CA ALA A 103 -7.63 -9.13 0.85
C ALA A 103 -6.52 -10.15 0.48
N VAL A 104 -5.24 -9.81 0.64
CA VAL A 104 -4.15 -10.79 0.54
C VAL A 104 -4.07 -11.54 1.88
N ALA A 105 -4.80 -12.64 1.99
CA ALA A 105 -4.94 -13.39 3.23
C ALA A 105 -3.71 -14.22 3.59
N ALA A 106 -2.97 -14.71 2.60
CA ALA A 106 -1.80 -15.55 2.85
C ALA A 106 -0.69 -14.76 3.52
N TYR A 107 -0.28 -15.20 4.70
CA TYR A 107 0.89 -14.64 5.38
C TYR A 107 2.17 -15.01 4.61
N HIS A 108 2.94 -14.00 4.24
CA HIS A 108 4.13 -14.13 3.41
C HIS A 108 5.18 -13.08 3.77
N LYS A 109 6.37 -13.25 3.25
CA LYS A 109 7.43 -12.23 3.19
C LYS A 109 7.55 -11.76 1.74
N ASP A 110 7.83 -10.49 1.53
CA ASP A 110 8.03 -9.99 0.15
C ASP A 110 9.22 -10.68 -0.54
N SER A 111 10.23 -11.12 0.21
CA SER A 111 11.34 -11.91 -0.34
C SER A 111 10.90 -13.25 -0.96
N ASP A 112 9.77 -13.82 -0.54
CA ASP A 112 9.20 -15.02 -1.15
C ASP A 112 8.71 -14.74 -2.60
N TYR A 113 8.56 -13.46 -2.95
CA TYR A 113 8.12 -12.95 -4.26
C TYR A 113 9.20 -12.17 -5.00
N SER A 114 10.46 -12.54 -4.81
CA SER A 114 11.62 -11.97 -5.50
C SER A 114 12.03 -10.55 -5.10
N HIS A 115 11.44 -9.98 -4.05
CA HIS A 115 11.89 -8.70 -3.52
C HIS A 115 13.22 -8.84 -2.76
N SER A 116 14.04 -7.79 -2.83
CA SER A 116 15.30 -7.75 -2.08
C SER A 116 15.06 -7.67 -0.58
N ILE A 117 15.88 -8.35 0.21
CA ILE A 117 15.84 -8.27 1.68
C ILE A 117 16.17 -6.87 2.21
N TYR A 118 16.72 -6.00 1.37
CA TYR A 118 17.04 -4.60 1.69
C TYR A 118 15.89 -3.64 1.38
N GLU A 119 14.80 -4.14 0.78
CA GLU A 119 13.61 -3.33 0.58
C GLU A 119 12.90 -3.09 1.90
N MET A 120 12.41 -1.87 2.06
CA MET A 120 11.61 -1.46 3.21
C MET A 120 10.24 -1.02 2.73
N ASN A 121 9.23 -1.34 3.50
CA ASN A 121 7.83 -1.07 3.17
C ASN A 121 7.31 0.13 3.94
N PHE A 122 6.48 0.91 3.26
CA PHE A 122 5.62 1.91 3.87
C PHE A 122 4.17 1.52 3.68
N PHE A 123 3.39 1.58 4.75
CA PHE A 123 1.94 1.44 4.73
C PHE A 123 1.32 2.79 5.08
N LEU A 124 0.62 3.36 4.11
CA LEU A 124 0.01 4.68 4.16
C LEU A 124 -1.52 4.55 4.10
N PRO A 125 -2.22 4.46 5.24
CA PRO A 125 -3.67 4.40 5.26
C PRO A 125 -4.29 5.76 4.91
N LEU A 126 -5.31 5.76 4.08
CA LEU A 126 -6.12 6.91 3.69
C LEU A 126 -7.47 6.95 4.43
N THR A 127 -7.78 5.86 5.12
CA THR A 127 -8.86 5.71 6.08
C THR A 127 -8.26 5.17 7.37
N LYS A 128 -9.04 5.11 8.45
CA LYS A 128 -8.58 4.46 9.68
C LYS A 128 -8.33 2.96 9.42
N ALA A 129 -7.13 2.51 9.73
CA ALA A 129 -6.74 1.10 9.76
C ALA A 129 -6.82 0.58 11.19
N PHE A 130 -7.71 -0.37 11.44
CA PHE A 130 -7.97 -0.89 12.79
C PHE A 130 -8.55 -2.32 12.74
N GLY A 131 -8.38 -3.06 13.83
CA GLY A 131 -8.94 -4.39 13.95
C GLY A 131 -8.53 -5.30 12.78
N ASN A 132 -9.50 -5.95 12.13
CA ASN A 132 -9.24 -6.87 11.03
C ASN A 132 -9.20 -6.21 9.64
N ASN A 133 -9.40 -4.90 9.52
CA ASN A 133 -9.20 -4.22 8.24
C ASN A 133 -7.74 -3.81 7.99
N THR A 134 -6.85 -3.90 9.00
CA THR A 134 -5.44 -3.53 8.85
C THR A 134 -4.56 -4.69 8.39
N VAL A 135 -3.27 -4.41 8.19
CA VAL A 135 -2.24 -5.42 7.94
C VAL A 135 -1.75 -5.98 9.27
N TRP A 136 -1.50 -7.27 9.33
CA TRP A 136 -0.97 -7.98 10.49
C TRP A 136 0.46 -8.42 10.19
N VAL A 137 1.42 -8.11 11.07
CA VAL A 137 2.84 -8.36 10.87
C VAL A 137 3.42 -9.04 12.10
N GLU A 138 4.29 -10.04 11.92
CA GLU A 138 5.02 -10.64 13.04
C GLU A 138 5.97 -9.60 13.66
N SER A 139 6.14 -9.66 14.98
CA SER A 139 6.97 -8.68 15.70
C SER A 139 8.46 -8.87 15.44
N GLU A 140 8.90 -10.10 15.24
CA GLU A 140 10.27 -10.50 14.91
C GLU A 140 10.22 -11.70 13.96
N ILE A 141 11.28 -11.90 13.19
CA ILE A 141 11.37 -12.98 12.20
C ILE A 141 11.11 -14.35 12.86
N GLY A 142 10.07 -15.03 12.36
CA GLY A 142 9.71 -16.39 12.76
C GLY A 142 8.93 -16.51 14.06
N LYS A 143 8.54 -15.42 14.70
CA LYS A 143 7.69 -15.48 15.91
C LYS A 143 6.23 -15.82 15.61
N GLU A 144 5.72 -15.47 14.45
CA GLU A 144 4.33 -15.70 14.03
C GLU A 144 3.25 -15.17 15.02
N ASP A 145 3.60 -14.16 15.82
CA ASP A 145 2.75 -13.56 16.86
C ASP A 145 1.84 -12.41 16.32
N TYR A 146 1.86 -12.17 15.07
CA TYR A 146 1.13 -11.19 14.25
C TYR A 146 0.38 -10.09 15.00
N LEU A 147 0.95 -8.89 14.97
CA LEU A 147 0.40 -7.68 15.57
C LEU A 147 -0.27 -6.79 14.52
N PRO A 148 -1.39 -6.12 14.81
CA PRO A 148 -2.07 -5.23 13.88
C PRO A 148 -1.29 -3.93 13.70
N MET A 149 -1.11 -3.50 12.46
CA MET A 149 -0.56 -2.19 12.12
C MET A 149 -1.68 -1.13 12.12
N GLU A 150 -2.19 -0.80 13.30
CA GLU A 150 -3.24 0.20 13.43
C GLU A 150 -2.70 1.61 13.20
N ALA A 151 -3.45 2.43 12.46
CA ALA A 151 -3.11 3.81 12.17
C ALA A 151 -4.33 4.63 11.77
N ASP A 152 -4.33 5.90 12.12
CA ASP A 152 -5.28 6.89 11.63
C ASP A 152 -4.78 7.53 10.31
N TYR A 153 -5.67 8.19 9.57
CA TYR A 153 -5.25 9.00 8.43
C TYR A 153 -4.34 10.15 8.91
N GLY A 154 -3.16 10.23 8.33
CA GLY A 154 -2.10 11.15 8.78
C GLY A 154 -0.94 10.44 9.48
N GLU A 155 -1.08 9.14 9.68
CA GLU A 155 0.00 8.27 10.16
C GLU A 155 0.46 7.32 9.05
N LEU A 156 1.70 6.83 9.14
CA LEU A 156 2.24 5.80 8.26
C LEU A 156 3.14 4.86 9.06
N TRP A 157 3.18 3.61 8.64
CA TRP A 157 4.10 2.61 9.17
C TRP A 157 5.28 2.41 8.22
N TYR A 158 6.46 2.18 8.81
CA TYR A 158 7.71 1.80 8.17
C TYR A 158 8.22 0.50 8.77
N TRP A 159 8.42 -0.52 7.93
CA TRP A 159 8.90 -1.84 8.37
C TRP A 159 9.61 -2.62 7.27
N ASN A 160 10.32 -3.69 7.65
CA ASN A 160 10.93 -4.60 6.68
C ASN A 160 9.97 -5.73 6.30
N GLY A 161 9.11 -5.52 5.31
CA GLY A 161 8.19 -6.53 4.78
C GLY A 161 8.89 -7.63 3.98
N ALA A 162 10.14 -7.41 3.56
CA ALA A 162 10.92 -8.44 2.88
C ALA A 162 11.32 -9.57 3.83
N THR A 163 11.42 -9.32 5.13
CA THR A 163 11.86 -10.30 6.12
C THR A 163 10.80 -10.65 7.17
N LEU A 164 9.91 -9.72 7.50
CA LEU A 164 8.82 -9.95 8.46
C LEU A 164 7.59 -10.50 7.74
N LYS A 165 7.10 -11.64 8.21
CA LYS A 165 5.90 -12.28 7.68
C LYS A 165 4.69 -11.42 7.99
N HIS A 166 3.86 -11.15 6.98
CA HIS A 166 2.69 -10.30 7.10
C HIS A 166 1.54 -10.77 6.21
N GLY A 167 0.34 -10.32 6.53
CA GLY A 167 -0.87 -10.70 5.81
C GLY A 167 -2.11 -9.95 6.30
N ASN A 168 -3.28 -10.40 5.85
CA ASN A 168 -4.55 -9.82 6.24
C ASN A 168 -5.47 -10.87 6.85
N LYS A 169 -6.46 -10.40 7.60
CA LYS A 169 -7.58 -11.19 8.14
C LYS A 169 -8.88 -10.80 7.43
N LEU A 170 -9.92 -11.59 7.63
CA LEU A 170 -11.26 -11.23 7.16
C LEU A 170 -11.66 -9.88 7.78
N ASN A 171 -11.99 -8.89 6.95
CA ASN A 171 -12.43 -7.60 7.43
C ASN A 171 -13.87 -7.68 7.97
N ASP A 172 -14.02 -7.76 9.27
CA ASP A 172 -15.29 -7.80 10.00
C ASP A 172 -15.68 -6.45 10.63
N THR A 173 -14.92 -5.38 10.34
CA THR A 173 -15.12 -4.06 10.95
C THR A 173 -16.32 -3.29 10.40
N GLY A 174 -16.89 -3.71 9.28
CA GLY A 174 -17.95 -2.99 8.58
C GLY A 174 -17.48 -1.74 7.82
N LYS A 175 -16.18 -1.45 7.83
CA LYS A 175 -15.55 -0.31 7.15
C LYS A 175 -14.52 -0.77 6.14
N ALA A 176 -14.48 -0.13 4.98
CA ALA A 176 -13.39 -0.36 4.04
C ALA A 176 -12.11 0.32 4.54
N ARG A 177 -10.97 -0.35 4.38
CA ARG A 177 -9.67 0.31 4.45
C ARG A 177 -9.23 0.65 3.04
N VAL A 178 -9.00 1.93 2.80
CA VAL A 178 -8.31 2.42 1.60
C VAL A 178 -6.90 2.80 2.03
N SER A 179 -5.90 2.29 1.34
CA SER A 179 -4.49 2.53 1.66
C SER A 179 -3.62 2.46 0.43
N VAL A 180 -2.39 2.90 0.61
CA VAL A 180 -1.32 2.75 -0.38
C VAL A 180 -0.13 2.09 0.30
N ASP A 181 0.42 1.07 -0.34
CA ASP A 181 1.69 0.49 0.06
C ASP A 181 2.74 0.84 -0.98
N PHE A 182 3.94 1.12 -0.53
CA PHE A 182 5.07 1.31 -1.43
C PHE A 182 6.37 0.86 -0.77
N ARG A 183 7.32 0.55 -1.62
CA ARG A 183 8.64 0.11 -1.20
C ARG A 183 9.68 1.14 -1.54
N ILE A 184 10.72 1.16 -0.72
CA ILE A 184 11.97 1.88 -0.99
C ILE A 184 13.13 0.91 -0.89
N ILE A 185 14.25 1.28 -1.48
CA ILE A 185 15.54 0.61 -1.27
C ILE A 185 16.64 1.67 -1.16
N PRO A 186 17.53 1.61 -0.16
CA PRO A 186 18.69 2.47 -0.12
C PRO A 186 19.54 2.32 -1.40
N VAL A 187 19.98 3.44 -1.96
CA VAL A 187 20.78 3.45 -3.20
C VAL A 187 22.00 2.53 -3.07
N ALA A 188 22.66 2.56 -1.89
CA ALA A 188 23.85 1.74 -1.61
C ALA A 188 23.55 0.22 -1.54
N LYS A 189 22.29 -0.18 -1.46
CA LYS A 189 21.85 -1.58 -1.37
C LYS A 189 21.16 -2.09 -2.63
N TYR A 190 20.92 -1.19 -3.58
CA TYR A 190 20.27 -1.57 -4.83
C TYR A 190 21.20 -2.36 -5.73
N VAL A 191 20.72 -3.49 -6.22
CA VAL A 191 21.35 -4.30 -7.25
C VAL A 191 20.29 -4.63 -8.30
N ASP A 192 20.61 -4.41 -9.58
CA ASP A 192 19.77 -4.89 -10.67
C ASP A 192 20.00 -6.39 -10.87
N GLU A 193 19.07 -7.19 -10.37
CA GLU A 193 19.13 -8.66 -10.48
C GLU A 193 18.34 -9.19 -11.68
N GLY A 194 17.82 -8.31 -12.55
CA GLY A 194 17.01 -8.68 -13.70
C GLY A 194 15.64 -9.30 -13.37
N LYS A 195 15.20 -9.16 -12.12
CA LYS A 195 13.95 -9.73 -11.62
C LYS A 195 12.72 -8.95 -12.12
N GLN A 196 11.58 -9.62 -12.10
CA GLN A 196 10.28 -9.02 -12.41
C GLN A 196 9.32 -9.19 -11.25
N SER A 197 8.48 -8.18 -11.02
CA SER A 197 7.36 -8.26 -10.10
C SER A 197 6.39 -9.36 -10.55
N ILE A 198 6.00 -10.23 -9.63
CA ILE A 198 5.04 -11.32 -9.90
C ILE A 198 3.65 -10.76 -10.21
N THR A 199 3.27 -9.66 -9.58
CA THR A 199 1.92 -9.10 -9.68
C THR A 199 1.63 -8.48 -11.04
N ASN A 200 2.56 -7.68 -11.57
CA ASN A 200 2.33 -6.90 -12.79
C ASN A 200 3.40 -7.14 -13.88
N ARG A 201 4.35 -8.05 -13.65
CA ARG A 201 5.47 -8.38 -14.54
C ARG A 201 6.36 -7.18 -14.91
N THR A 202 6.33 -6.10 -14.14
CA THR A 202 7.22 -4.96 -14.32
C THR A 202 8.62 -5.37 -13.92
N LYS A 203 9.62 -5.04 -14.73
CA LYS A 203 11.02 -5.27 -14.38
C LYS A 203 11.41 -4.40 -13.19
N MET A 204 12.04 -5.00 -12.18
CA MET A 204 12.43 -4.32 -10.92
C MET A 204 13.71 -3.50 -11.10
N VAL A 205 13.74 -2.69 -12.17
CA VAL A 205 14.88 -1.86 -12.58
C VAL A 205 14.53 -0.36 -12.47
N LEU A 206 15.56 0.48 -12.46
CA LEU A 206 15.41 1.93 -12.55
C LEU A 206 14.69 2.34 -13.84
N GLY A 207 13.77 3.30 -13.70
CA GLY A 207 12.94 3.79 -14.81
C GLY A 207 11.63 3.02 -15.00
N GLU A 208 11.57 1.73 -14.63
CA GLU A 208 10.36 0.92 -14.68
C GLU A 208 9.69 0.82 -13.30
N TYR A 209 10.19 -0.05 -12.43
CA TYR A 209 9.66 -0.23 -11.07
C TYR A 209 10.20 0.82 -10.09
N TRP A 210 11.50 1.11 -10.18
CA TRP A 210 12.20 2.04 -9.30
C TRP A 210 12.36 3.41 -9.95
N LYS A 211 12.23 4.45 -9.12
CA LYS A 211 12.53 5.85 -9.46
C LYS A 211 13.53 6.40 -8.45
N ALA A 212 14.49 7.19 -8.93
CA ALA A 212 15.39 7.94 -8.06
C ALA A 212 14.64 9.10 -7.40
N CYS A 213 14.96 9.35 -6.15
CA CYS A 213 14.47 10.51 -5.42
C CYS A 213 15.50 11.65 -5.49
#